data_d1ea09cc09e32760bf630e5bbb6ad776
#
_entry.id   d1ea09cc09e32760bf630e5bbb6ad776
#
_cell.length_a   1.000
_cell.length_b   1.000
_cell.length_c   1.000
_cell.angle_alpha   90.00
_cell.angle_beta   90.00
_cell.angle_gamma   90.00
#
_symmetry.space_group_name_H-M   'P 1'
#
loop_
_entity.id
_entity.type
_entity.pdbx_description
1 polymer ?
#
loop_
_entity_poly.entity_id
_entity_poly.type
_entity_poly.pdbx_seq_one_letter_code
_entity_poly.pdbx_strand_id
1 'polypeptide(L)'
;MSHQIHPFRLRRKAILGGATVLATLTATAALAVAQVGGGPDGTPPGDPPPSNLITTTCGPNQTSIVKTESSPSTTKSVNFVPLPGANTQIVVPDGQSRCVKVLLTAETACRKTGAADFCYVRALADGVPMDPNGAGFQAMDSEDGTASAHAFEWVKRLGEGAHIIRIEQRVGNAATTFYKDDWTFDVSLHL
;
A
#
# COMPACT_ATOMS: atom_id res chain seq x y z
N MET A 1 -23.92 -16.91 -43.72
CA MET A 1 -23.75 -15.52 -43.24
C MET A 1 -22.29 -15.20 -43.32
N SER A 2 -21.92 -14.39 -44.30
CA SER A 2 -20.52 -14.12 -44.67
C SER A 2 -20.07 -12.78 -44.03
N HIS A 3 -19.09 -12.82 -43.17
CA HIS A 3 -18.50 -11.59 -42.60
C HIS A 3 -17.41 -11.05 -43.52
N GLN A 4 -17.62 -9.89 -44.09
CA GLN A 4 -16.61 -9.15 -44.84
C GLN A 4 -15.68 -8.40 -43.87
N ILE A 5 -14.42 -8.68 -43.99
CA ILE A 5 -13.32 -7.95 -43.29
C ILE A 5 -12.87 -6.81 -44.19
N HIS A 6 -13.03 -5.57 -43.74
CA HIS A 6 -12.50 -4.39 -44.41
C HIS A 6 -11.03 -4.13 -44.01
N PRO A 7 -10.12 -3.91 -44.99
CA PRO A 7 -8.74 -3.58 -44.67
C PRO A 7 -8.60 -2.06 -44.39
N PHE A 8 -8.03 -1.75 -43.23
CA PHE A 8 -7.61 -0.37 -42.87
C PHE A 8 -6.40 0.05 -43.71
N ARG A 9 -6.59 1.09 -44.53
CA ARG A 9 -5.49 1.75 -45.27
C ARG A 9 -4.77 2.75 -44.38
N LEU A 10 -3.52 2.47 -44.00
CA LEU A 10 -2.61 3.46 -43.42
C LEU A 10 -2.17 4.48 -44.51
N ARG A 11 -2.56 5.72 -44.36
CA ARG A 11 -1.96 6.83 -45.11
C ARG A 11 -0.66 7.31 -44.44
N ARG A 12 0.46 7.02 -45.06
CA ARG A 12 1.75 7.66 -44.73
C ARG A 12 1.73 9.11 -45.18
N LYS A 13 1.83 10.05 -44.26
CA LYS A 13 2.20 11.44 -44.57
C LYS A 13 3.70 11.59 -44.32
N ALA A 14 4.43 11.85 -45.37
CA ALA A 14 5.79 12.29 -45.32
C ALA A 14 5.78 13.79 -44.92
N ILE A 15 6.56 14.14 -43.89
CA ILE A 15 6.86 15.54 -43.56
C ILE A 15 8.34 15.72 -43.75
N LEU A 16 8.66 16.57 -44.74
CA LEU A 16 10.00 17.07 -45.04
C LEU A 16 10.51 18.01 -43.93
N GLY A 17 11.76 17.90 -43.71
CA GLY A 17 12.81 18.81 -43.36
C GLY A 17 12.48 20.14 -42.66
N GLY A 18 13.09 20.29 -41.49
CA GLY A 18 13.33 21.55 -40.85
C GLY A 18 14.56 21.40 -39.97
N ALA A 19 15.70 21.93 -40.46
CA ALA A 19 16.91 22.06 -39.67
C ALA A 19 16.64 23.07 -38.55
N THR A 20 16.69 22.61 -37.32
CA THR A 20 16.60 23.49 -36.14
C THR A 20 17.91 23.45 -35.36
N VAL A 21 18.52 24.62 -35.27
CA VAL A 21 19.73 24.96 -34.53
C VAL A 21 19.59 24.50 -33.08
N LEU A 22 20.49 23.60 -32.62
CA LEU A 22 20.65 23.28 -31.22
C LEU A 22 21.27 24.46 -30.47
N ALA A 23 20.45 25.25 -29.80
CA ALA A 23 20.90 26.12 -28.73
C ALA A 23 20.95 25.28 -27.46
N THR A 24 22.13 24.82 -27.04
CA THR A 24 22.38 24.20 -25.76
C THR A 24 22.26 25.24 -24.65
N LEU A 25 21.07 25.40 -24.09
CA LEU A 25 20.90 26.03 -22.78
C LEU A 25 21.24 25.00 -21.71
N THR A 26 22.44 25.08 -21.16
CA THR A 26 22.79 24.44 -19.91
C THR A 26 22.06 25.16 -18.77
N ALA A 27 20.84 24.75 -18.49
CA ALA A 27 20.17 25.11 -17.27
C ALA A 27 20.83 24.30 -16.13
N THR A 28 21.77 24.91 -15.44
CA THR A 28 22.19 24.45 -14.10
C THR A 28 20.99 24.63 -13.17
N ALA A 29 20.18 23.57 -13.03
CA ALA A 29 19.22 23.49 -11.94
C ALA A 29 20.04 23.41 -10.64
N ALA A 30 20.22 24.54 -9.99
CA ALA A 30 20.61 24.56 -8.59
C ALA A 30 19.46 23.90 -7.82
N LEU A 31 19.64 22.64 -7.44
CA LEU A 31 18.84 22.00 -6.42
C LEU A 31 19.11 22.83 -5.13
N ALA A 32 18.22 23.77 -4.85
CA ALA A 32 18.08 24.33 -3.52
C ALA A 32 17.57 23.18 -2.65
N VAL A 33 18.49 22.43 -2.06
CA VAL A 33 18.20 21.58 -0.91
C VAL A 33 17.79 22.58 0.17
N ALA A 34 16.48 22.73 0.38
CA ALA A 34 15.98 23.34 1.59
C ALA A 34 16.53 22.49 2.72
N GLN A 35 17.61 22.95 3.36
CA GLN A 35 17.98 22.45 4.65
C GLN A 35 16.84 22.82 5.60
N VAL A 36 15.87 21.91 5.71
CA VAL A 36 15.02 21.88 6.89
C VAL A 36 16.00 21.69 8.03
N GLY A 37 16.17 22.72 8.86
CA GLY A 37 17.04 22.70 10.03
C GLY A 37 16.52 21.65 11.01
N GLY A 38 16.82 20.38 10.74
CA GLY A 38 16.65 19.28 11.66
C GLY A 38 17.83 19.28 12.63
N GLY A 39 17.60 18.94 13.89
CA GLY A 39 18.65 18.60 14.81
C GLY A 39 19.54 17.48 14.24
N PRO A 40 20.67 17.12 14.87
CA PRO A 40 21.60 16.11 14.40
C PRO A 40 20.97 14.71 14.23
N ASP A 41 19.77 14.50 14.73
CA ASP A 41 18.93 13.29 14.60
C ASP A 41 17.89 13.39 13.46
N GLY A 42 17.83 14.51 12.73
CA GLY A 42 16.84 14.73 11.67
C GLY A 42 15.45 15.12 12.18
N THR A 43 15.28 15.28 13.48
CA THR A 43 14.02 15.73 14.09
C THR A 43 13.88 17.25 13.97
N PRO A 44 12.72 17.80 13.60
CA PRO A 44 12.50 19.25 13.62
C PRO A 44 12.78 19.82 15.02
N PRO A 45 13.40 21.02 15.12
CA PRO A 45 13.68 21.64 16.41
C PRO A 45 12.38 21.82 17.21
N GLY A 46 12.33 21.23 18.39
CA GLY A 46 11.21 21.37 19.33
C GLY A 46 10.25 20.18 19.39
N ASP A 47 10.34 19.22 18.47
CA ASP A 47 9.56 18.00 18.58
C ASP A 47 10.26 16.99 19.51
N PRO A 48 9.57 16.40 20.49
CA PRO A 48 10.13 15.31 21.26
C PRO A 48 10.36 14.10 20.34
N PRO A 49 11.41 13.29 20.56
CA PRO A 49 11.62 12.09 19.79
C PRO A 49 10.37 11.19 19.91
N PRO A 50 9.93 10.53 18.80
CA PRO A 50 8.76 9.68 18.83
C PRO A 50 8.98 8.54 19.84
N SER A 51 8.13 8.52 20.88
CA SER A 51 8.25 7.57 22.02
C SER A 51 7.97 6.10 21.63
N ASN A 52 7.42 5.88 20.43
CA ASN A 52 7.01 4.56 19.94
C ASN A 52 7.68 4.19 18.61
N LEU A 53 8.88 4.71 18.34
CA LEU A 53 9.64 4.31 17.17
C LEU A 53 10.07 2.84 17.29
N ILE A 54 9.58 2.01 16.38
CA ILE A 54 10.00 0.63 16.22
C ILE A 54 10.93 0.57 15.00
N THR A 55 12.17 0.13 15.21
CA THR A 55 13.10 -0.10 14.10
C THR A 55 13.21 -1.60 13.85
N THR A 56 12.83 -2.03 12.65
CA THR A 56 13.04 -3.40 12.19
C THR A 56 13.93 -3.39 10.95
N THR A 57 15.12 -3.99 11.07
CA THR A 57 16.02 -4.14 9.92
C THR A 57 15.67 -5.42 9.18
N CYS A 58 15.34 -5.29 7.89
CA CYS A 58 15.11 -6.40 6.98
C CYS A 58 16.24 -6.44 5.95
N GLY A 59 16.76 -7.64 5.68
CA GLY A 59 17.73 -7.89 4.60
C GLY A 59 17.08 -7.90 3.21
N PRO A 60 17.77 -8.45 2.20
CA PRO A 60 17.23 -8.57 0.84
C PRO A 60 15.95 -9.41 0.78
N ASN A 61 15.04 -9.04 -0.13
CA ASN A 61 13.86 -9.85 -0.42
C ASN A 61 14.29 -11.20 -1.01
N GLN A 62 13.72 -12.28 -0.49
CA GLN A 62 13.96 -13.66 -0.95
C GLN A 62 12.81 -14.18 -1.80
N THR A 63 11.59 -13.80 -1.45
CA THR A 63 10.38 -14.22 -2.15
C THR A 63 9.22 -13.29 -1.84
N SER A 64 8.29 -13.17 -2.76
CA SER A 64 7.04 -12.44 -2.59
C SER A 64 5.86 -13.29 -3.04
N ILE A 65 4.74 -13.15 -2.35
CA ILE A 65 3.44 -13.70 -2.71
C ILE A 65 2.52 -12.52 -2.93
N VAL A 66 2.08 -12.33 -4.18
CA VAL A 66 1.20 -11.22 -4.55
C VAL A 66 -0.16 -11.76 -4.93
N LYS A 67 -1.21 -11.19 -4.35
CA LYS A 67 -2.60 -11.44 -4.71
C LYS A 67 -3.28 -10.13 -5.07
N THR A 68 -4.06 -10.17 -6.13
CA THR A 68 -4.82 -9.01 -6.60
C THR A 68 -6.30 -9.40 -6.73
N GLU A 69 -7.18 -8.46 -6.51
CA GLU A 69 -8.63 -8.64 -6.67
C GLU A 69 -9.20 -7.36 -7.28
N SER A 70 -10.02 -7.52 -8.30
CA SER A 70 -10.69 -6.42 -9.00
C SER A 70 -12.20 -6.39 -8.77
N SER A 71 -12.70 -7.30 -7.94
CA SER A 71 -14.13 -7.28 -7.59
C SER A 71 -14.36 -6.42 -6.35
N PRO A 72 -15.30 -5.49 -6.39
CA PRO A 72 -15.57 -4.63 -5.24
C PRO A 72 -16.10 -5.43 -4.04
N SER A 73 -15.70 -5.02 -2.86
CA SER A 73 -16.18 -5.57 -1.60
C SER A 73 -16.54 -4.49 -0.60
N THR A 74 -17.46 -4.78 0.31
CA THR A 74 -17.85 -3.84 1.35
C THR A 74 -17.94 -4.50 2.72
N THR A 75 -17.75 -3.70 3.78
CA THR A 75 -18.11 -4.10 5.14
C THR A 75 -18.74 -2.94 5.91
N LYS A 76 -19.62 -3.27 6.86
CA LYS A 76 -20.17 -2.38 7.90
C LYS A 76 -19.84 -2.88 9.30
N SER A 77 -18.98 -3.89 9.39
CA SER A 77 -18.64 -4.51 10.67
C SER A 77 -17.84 -3.54 11.55
N VAL A 78 -18.30 -3.31 12.75
CA VAL A 78 -17.55 -2.58 13.79
C VAL A 78 -16.51 -3.47 14.47
N ASN A 79 -16.61 -4.79 14.27
CA ASN A 79 -15.60 -5.75 14.69
C ASN A 79 -14.68 -6.08 13.52
N PHE A 80 -13.42 -6.40 13.82
CA PHE A 80 -12.51 -6.85 12.78
C PHE A 80 -12.99 -8.14 12.15
N VAL A 81 -13.09 -8.13 10.82
CA VAL A 81 -13.41 -9.28 9.97
C VAL A 81 -12.36 -9.45 8.90
N PRO A 82 -12.08 -10.65 8.43
CA PRO A 82 -11.12 -10.86 7.35
C PRO A 82 -11.48 -10.05 6.10
N LEU A 83 -10.48 -9.46 5.43
CA LEU A 83 -10.62 -9.02 4.05
C LEU A 83 -10.59 -10.27 3.16
N PRO A 84 -11.69 -10.60 2.46
CA PRO A 84 -11.76 -11.82 1.64
C PRO A 84 -10.61 -11.88 0.64
N GLY A 85 -9.94 -13.03 0.55
CA GLY A 85 -8.81 -13.25 -0.36
C GLY A 85 -7.45 -12.74 0.15
N ALA A 86 -7.40 -11.73 1.02
CA ALA A 86 -6.16 -11.15 1.53
C ALA A 86 -5.59 -11.96 2.71
N ASN A 87 -5.27 -13.22 2.43
CA ASN A 87 -4.59 -14.13 3.36
C ASN A 87 -3.63 -15.05 2.61
N THR A 88 -2.59 -15.51 3.27
CA THR A 88 -1.68 -16.52 2.72
C THR A 88 -0.98 -17.26 3.84
N GLN A 89 -0.48 -18.45 3.52
CA GLN A 89 0.47 -19.16 4.35
C GLN A 89 1.87 -18.95 3.80
N ILE A 90 2.82 -18.70 4.71
CA ILE A 90 4.25 -18.67 4.43
C ILE A 90 4.95 -19.72 5.31
N VAL A 91 6.14 -20.14 4.89
CA VAL A 91 6.98 -21.06 5.67
C VAL A 91 8.35 -20.42 5.86
N VAL A 92 8.75 -20.28 7.10
CA VAL A 92 10.12 -19.90 7.48
C VAL A 92 10.90 -21.20 7.73
N PRO A 93 12.04 -21.42 7.05
CA PRO A 93 12.83 -22.64 7.21
C PRO A 93 13.31 -22.85 8.65
N ASP A 94 13.50 -24.14 9.02
CA ASP A 94 13.99 -24.53 10.32
C ASP A 94 15.32 -23.85 10.70
N GLY A 95 15.46 -23.45 11.94
CA GLY A 95 16.62 -22.73 12.47
C GLY A 95 16.76 -21.30 11.96
N GLN A 96 15.77 -20.77 11.25
CA GLN A 96 15.85 -19.43 10.65
C GLN A 96 14.80 -18.48 11.23
N SER A 97 15.02 -17.21 11.01
CA SER A 97 14.00 -16.18 11.16
C SER A 97 13.93 -15.32 9.89
N ARG A 98 12.76 -14.80 9.59
CA ARG A 98 12.54 -13.90 8.43
C ARG A 98 11.87 -12.62 8.88
N CYS A 99 12.29 -11.53 8.26
CA CYS A 99 11.53 -10.29 8.29
C CYS A 99 10.42 -10.42 7.24
N VAL A 100 9.18 -10.34 7.67
CA VAL A 100 8.00 -10.41 6.80
C VAL A 100 7.41 -9.02 6.67
N LYS A 101 7.29 -8.55 5.44
CA LYS A 101 6.62 -7.29 5.09
C LYS A 101 5.30 -7.60 4.42
N VAL A 102 4.28 -6.85 4.76
CA VAL A 102 2.94 -6.96 4.17
C VAL A 102 2.55 -5.60 3.65
N LEU A 103 2.28 -5.49 2.37
CA LEU A 103 1.75 -4.28 1.74
C LEU A 103 0.33 -4.55 1.28
N LEU A 104 -0.60 -3.70 1.69
CA LEU A 104 -1.94 -3.61 1.13
C LEU A 104 -2.06 -2.29 0.37
N THR A 105 -2.41 -2.36 -0.90
CA THR A 105 -2.86 -1.22 -1.69
C THR A 105 -4.29 -1.46 -2.14
N ALA A 106 -5.13 -0.46 -2.13
CA ALA A 106 -6.52 -0.60 -2.55
C ALA A 106 -7.09 0.76 -2.99
N GLU A 107 -8.00 0.74 -3.94
CA GLU A 107 -8.95 1.83 -4.09
C GLU A 107 -10.01 1.69 -2.98
N THR A 108 -10.13 2.70 -2.13
CA THR A 108 -11.05 2.66 -0.99
C THR A 108 -11.99 3.86 -0.95
N ALA A 109 -13.15 3.66 -0.36
CA ALA A 109 -14.05 4.75 0.06
C ALA A 109 -14.67 4.42 1.41
N CYS A 110 -14.52 5.32 2.33
CA CYS A 110 -15.13 5.26 3.65
C CYS A 110 -16.39 6.13 3.63
N ARG A 111 -17.58 5.53 3.52
CA ARG A 111 -18.83 6.25 3.25
C ARG A 111 -19.76 6.22 4.44
N LYS A 112 -20.19 7.40 4.90
CA LYS A 112 -21.16 7.56 5.97
C LYS A 112 -22.03 8.80 5.72
N THR A 113 -23.24 8.79 6.24
CA THR A 113 -24.08 10.00 6.38
C THR A 113 -23.94 10.53 7.81
N GLY A 114 -23.50 11.77 7.96
CA GLY A 114 -23.39 12.44 9.26
C GLY A 114 -21.93 12.69 9.68
N ALA A 115 -21.63 12.52 10.98
CA ALA A 115 -20.31 12.83 11.52
C ALA A 115 -19.20 11.93 10.93
N ALA A 116 -18.02 12.51 10.74
CA ALA A 116 -16.84 11.83 10.22
C ALA A 116 -16.52 10.51 10.96
N ASP A 117 -16.04 9.55 10.23
CA ASP A 117 -15.63 8.24 10.74
C ASP A 117 -14.37 7.78 10.00
N PHE A 118 -13.82 6.66 10.44
CA PHE A 118 -12.66 6.03 9.83
C PHE A 118 -12.97 4.58 9.47
N CYS A 119 -12.34 4.15 8.39
CA CYS A 119 -12.30 2.76 7.97
C CYS A 119 -10.91 2.20 8.28
N TYR A 120 -10.86 1.08 8.99
CA TYR A 120 -9.65 0.56 9.58
C TYR A 120 -9.24 -0.77 8.98
N VAL A 121 -7.93 -0.98 8.92
CA VAL A 121 -7.29 -2.24 8.56
C VAL A 121 -6.23 -2.63 9.58
N ARG A 122 -5.86 -3.91 9.59
CA ARG A 122 -4.68 -4.42 10.28
C ARG A 122 -4.14 -5.65 9.56
N ALA A 123 -2.83 -5.86 9.65
CA ALA A 123 -2.22 -7.12 9.27
C ALA A 123 -1.95 -7.96 10.50
N LEU A 124 -2.19 -9.25 10.39
CA LEU A 124 -1.92 -10.24 11.43
C LEU A 124 -0.98 -11.33 10.91
N ALA A 125 -0.07 -11.76 11.76
CA ALA A 125 0.67 -13.01 11.63
C ALA A 125 0.24 -13.93 12.77
N ASP A 126 -0.33 -15.08 12.46
CA ASP A 126 -0.89 -16.05 13.41
C ASP A 126 -1.87 -15.44 14.44
N GLY A 127 -2.65 -14.47 13.99
CA GLY A 127 -3.60 -13.75 14.84
C GLY A 127 -3.00 -12.62 15.68
N VAL A 128 -1.69 -12.40 15.63
CA VAL A 128 -1.00 -11.32 16.35
C VAL A 128 -0.77 -10.14 15.42
N PRO A 129 -1.12 -8.89 15.79
CA PRO A 129 -0.87 -7.71 14.97
C PRO A 129 0.61 -7.55 14.57
N MET A 130 0.82 -7.10 13.34
CA MET A 130 2.13 -6.73 12.81
C MET A 130 2.38 -5.23 13.02
N ASP A 131 3.66 -4.81 13.05
CA ASP A 131 4.04 -3.42 13.26
C ASP A 131 3.89 -2.57 11.98
N PRO A 132 3.47 -1.29 12.09
CA PRO A 132 3.13 -0.59 13.32
C PRO A 132 1.81 -1.09 13.92
N ASN A 133 1.82 -1.39 15.22
CA ASN A 133 0.66 -1.99 15.88
C ASN A 133 0.06 -1.13 17.01
N GLY A 134 0.52 0.07 17.23
CA GLY A 134 0.13 1.01 18.28
C GLY A 134 -1.22 0.74 18.96
N ALA A 135 -2.33 1.00 18.25
CA ALA A 135 -3.68 0.63 18.69
C ALA A 135 -4.13 -0.75 18.18
N GLY A 136 -3.23 -1.54 17.57
CA GLY A 136 -3.53 -2.83 16.95
C GLY A 136 -4.18 -2.73 15.56
N PHE A 137 -4.32 -1.52 15.00
CA PHE A 137 -4.93 -1.26 13.69
C PHE A 137 -4.56 0.15 13.18
N GLN A 138 -4.77 0.38 11.88
CA GLN A 138 -4.52 1.65 11.20
C GLN A 138 -5.79 2.16 10.51
N ALA A 139 -5.96 3.47 10.45
CA ALA A 139 -6.94 4.09 9.57
C ALA A 139 -6.42 3.97 8.13
N MET A 140 -7.13 3.23 7.30
CA MET A 140 -6.84 3.11 5.87
C MET A 140 -7.45 4.27 5.10
N ASP A 141 -8.61 4.73 5.57
CA ASP A 141 -9.40 5.77 4.92
C ASP A 141 -10.24 6.53 5.96
N SER A 142 -10.60 7.76 5.63
CA SER A 142 -11.51 8.61 6.39
C SER A 142 -12.75 8.92 5.56
N GLU A 143 -13.86 9.22 6.22
CA GLU A 143 -15.10 9.56 5.52
C GLU A 143 -14.96 10.92 4.82
N ASP A 144 -14.75 10.89 3.50
CA ASP A 144 -14.72 12.06 2.61
C ASP A 144 -15.66 11.92 1.41
N GLY A 145 -16.36 10.78 1.30
CA GLY A 145 -17.33 10.48 0.25
C GLY A 145 -16.72 10.15 -1.11
N THR A 146 -15.40 10.19 -1.27
CA THR A 146 -14.69 9.90 -2.52
C THR A 146 -13.98 8.54 -2.46
N ALA A 147 -13.69 7.96 -3.62
CA ALA A 147 -12.82 6.82 -3.73
C ALA A 147 -11.42 7.29 -4.10
N SER A 148 -10.42 6.79 -3.40
CA SER A 148 -9.02 7.11 -3.63
C SER A 148 -8.11 5.91 -3.36
N ALA A 149 -6.92 5.93 -3.96
CA ALA A 149 -5.94 4.88 -3.75
C ALA A 149 -5.21 5.10 -2.42
N HIS A 150 -5.21 4.07 -1.60
CA HIS A 150 -4.51 4.06 -0.32
C HIS A 150 -3.56 2.88 -0.23
N ALA A 151 -2.50 3.03 0.57
CA ALA A 151 -1.54 1.98 0.83
C ALA A 151 -1.11 1.98 2.29
N PHE A 152 -0.89 0.80 2.83
CA PHE A 152 -0.29 0.63 4.14
C PHE A 152 0.65 -0.57 4.17
N GLU A 153 1.81 -0.42 4.83
CA GLU A 153 2.80 -1.49 4.98
C GLU A 153 2.97 -1.85 6.46
N TRP A 154 3.04 -3.15 6.73
CA TRP A 154 3.35 -3.72 8.04
C TRP A 154 4.60 -4.59 7.96
N VAL A 155 5.25 -4.76 9.10
CA VAL A 155 6.44 -5.58 9.22
C VAL A 155 6.40 -6.41 10.50
N LYS A 156 6.96 -7.62 10.45
CA LYS A 156 7.18 -8.47 11.63
C LYS A 156 8.32 -9.44 11.37
N ARG A 157 9.13 -9.69 12.40
CA ARG A 157 10.08 -10.79 12.37
C ARG A 157 9.39 -12.06 12.88
N LEU A 158 9.45 -13.12 12.07
CA LEU A 158 8.87 -14.44 12.39
C LEU A 158 9.99 -15.47 12.49
N GLY A 159 9.88 -16.40 13.44
CA GLY A 159 10.74 -17.55 13.62
C GLY A 159 10.45 -18.64 12.58
N GLU A 160 11.08 -19.80 12.77
CA GLU A 160 10.83 -21.00 11.95
C GLU A 160 9.38 -21.48 12.06
N GLY A 161 8.90 -22.13 11.00
CA GLY A 161 7.59 -22.75 10.94
C GLY A 161 6.65 -22.17 9.89
N ALA A 162 5.44 -22.69 9.87
CA ALA A 162 4.36 -22.21 9.02
C ALA A 162 3.58 -21.10 9.73
N HIS A 163 3.35 -20.00 9.02
CA HIS A 163 2.65 -18.83 9.55
C HIS A 163 1.50 -18.42 8.62
N ILE A 164 0.39 -18.00 9.20
CA ILE A 164 -0.75 -17.45 8.47
C ILE A 164 -0.71 -15.93 8.53
N ILE A 165 -0.58 -15.30 7.39
CA ILE A 165 -0.63 -13.85 7.23
C ILE A 165 -2.01 -13.48 6.68
N ARG A 166 -2.67 -12.48 7.27
CA ARG A 166 -3.98 -12.01 6.79
C ARG A 166 -4.20 -10.53 7.07
N ILE A 167 -5.04 -9.92 6.25
CA ILE A 167 -5.60 -8.59 6.49
C ILE A 167 -6.99 -8.72 7.12
N GLU A 168 -7.25 -7.92 8.12
CA GLU A 168 -8.58 -7.70 8.68
C GLU A 168 -8.99 -6.23 8.56
N GLN A 169 -10.30 -6.01 8.57
CA GLN A 169 -10.91 -4.72 8.31
C GLN A 169 -12.12 -4.48 9.21
N ARG A 170 -12.41 -3.21 9.51
CA ARG A 170 -13.63 -2.79 10.21
C ARG A 170 -13.96 -1.33 9.91
N VAL A 171 -15.14 -0.90 10.33
CA VAL A 171 -15.52 0.53 10.43
C VAL A 171 -15.54 0.98 11.89
N GLY A 172 -15.47 2.27 12.13
CA GLY A 172 -15.63 2.84 13.47
C GLY A 172 -17.07 2.83 13.94
N ASN A 173 -18.04 2.94 13.00
CA ASN A 173 -19.46 3.00 13.28
C ASN A 173 -20.26 2.15 12.27
N ALA A 174 -21.30 1.44 12.73
CA ALA A 174 -22.12 0.58 11.88
C ALA A 174 -22.91 1.31 10.76
N ALA A 175 -23.05 2.65 10.86
CA ALA A 175 -23.63 3.47 9.81
C ALA A 175 -22.65 3.74 8.66
N THR A 176 -21.35 3.45 8.86
CA THR A 176 -20.29 3.60 7.85
C THR A 176 -20.22 2.37 6.98
N THR A 177 -19.94 2.56 5.70
CA THR A 177 -19.63 1.48 4.75
C THR A 177 -18.20 1.65 4.30
N PHE A 178 -17.36 0.66 4.55
CA PHE A 178 -16.03 0.56 3.99
C PHE A 178 -16.10 -0.18 2.65
N TYR A 179 -15.92 0.55 1.57
CA TYR A 179 -15.82 0.03 0.21
C TYR A 179 -14.36 -0.16 -0.16
N LYS A 180 -14.03 -1.22 -0.88
CA LYS A 180 -12.72 -1.52 -1.43
C LYS A 180 -12.86 -2.11 -2.81
N ASP A 181 -11.99 -1.69 -3.70
CA ASP A 181 -11.86 -2.18 -5.07
C ASP A 181 -10.40 -2.23 -5.49
N ASP A 182 -10.09 -2.98 -6.54
CA ASP A 182 -8.77 -3.03 -7.16
C ASP A 182 -7.61 -3.12 -6.14
N TRP A 183 -7.70 -4.07 -5.20
CA TRP A 183 -6.67 -4.20 -4.18
C TRP A 183 -5.56 -5.18 -4.55
N THR A 184 -4.36 -4.89 -4.03
CA THR A 184 -3.20 -5.78 -4.05
C THR A 184 -2.75 -6.07 -2.62
N PHE A 185 -2.56 -7.35 -2.33
CA PHE A 185 -1.97 -7.85 -1.09
C PHE A 185 -0.65 -8.52 -1.44
N ASP A 186 0.46 -7.91 -1.01
CA ASP A 186 1.82 -8.41 -1.22
C ASP A 186 2.43 -8.81 0.13
N VAL A 187 2.92 -10.04 0.20
CA VAL A 187 3.67 -10.55 1.35
C VAL A 187 5.06 -10.91 0.88
N SER A 188 6.07 -10.21 1.38
CA SER A 188 7.47 -10.45 1.04
C SER A 188 8.27 -10.93 2.26
N LEU A 189 9.12 -11.94 2.02
CA LEU A 189 10.02 -12.53 3.00
C LEU A 189 11.44 -12.04 2.74
N HIS A 190 12.08 -11.52 3.77
CA HIS A 190 13.43 -10.98 3.74
C HIS A 190 14.34 -11.70 4.73
N LEU A 191 15.66 -11.71 4.44
CA LEU A 191 16.69 -12.20 5.36
C LEU A 191 16.78 -11.38 6.64
#